data_12e6e2c47f0a44fb75e060fcc7a562ae
#
_entry.id   12e6e2c47f0a44fb75e060fcc7a562ae
#
_cell.length_a   1.000
_cell.length_b   1.000
_cell.length_c   1.000
_cell.angle_alpha   90.00
_cell.angle_beta   90.00
_cell.angle_gamma   90.00
#
_symmetry.space_group_name_H-M   'P 1'
#
loop_
_entity.id
_entity.type
_entity.pdbx_description
1 polymer ?
#
loop_
_entity_poly.entity_id
_entity_poly.type
_entity_poly.pdbx_seq_one_letter_code
_entity_poly.pdbx_strand_id
1 'polypeptide(L)'
;MEQDILIVDDEKDIRSLVSGILEDEGYKTRQAFDGKSTLEEINKRQPSLLILDIWLGDPEYDGLKLLEIVRKSNPTLPVVMISGHGTIETAVKAIKLGAYDFIEKPFKTDRLLLVTARALETALLRQENTLLKKQVEVETALVGESQAVQKIKKTIEKVAPTASRIMVMGPIGSGKELIAREIHKFSARALKPFYVVNCASLDAETLEAELFGIEGKTPQDRKVGILEHAHGGTIYLDEVTDLTPEIQSKLMNVLQAQTFKRVGGTQPVQVDVRVLSSS
;
A
#
# COMPACT_ATOMS: atom_id res chain seq x y z
N MET A 1 -5.81 -1.67 20.98
CA MET A 1 -4.42 -1.53 21.46
C MET A 1 -4.27 -0.15 22.06
N GLU A 2 -3.62 -0.01 23.22
CA GLU A 2 -3.33 1.29 23.80
C GLU A 2 -2.36 2.03 22.87
N GLN A 3 -2.74 3.19 22.40
CA GLN A 3 -1.92 4.03 21.55
C GLN A 3 -0.92 4.79 22.40
N ASP A 4 0.36 4.52 22.22
CA ASP A 4 1.48 5.05 22.98
C ASP A 4 2.24 6.08 22.14
N ILE A 5 2.30 7.32 22.59
CA ILE A 5 2.88 8.45 21.86
C ILE A 5 4.16 8.90 22.61
N LEU A 6 5.29 8.94 21.89
CA LEU A 6 6.53 9.48 22.42
C LEU A 6 6.67 10.95 22.03
N ILE A 7 6.80 11.81 23.01
CA ILE A 7 6.95 13.26 22.86
C ILE A 7 8.40 13.63 23.13
N VAL A 8 9.02 14.30 22.19
CA VAL A 8 10.44 14.68 22.24
C VAL A 8 10.59 16.19 22.02
N ASP A 9 11.06 16.86 23.04
CA ASP A 9 11.28 18.30 23.06
C ASP A 9 12.28 18.61 24.19
N ASP A 10 13.19 19.53 24.06
CA ASP A 10 14.12 19.90 25.14
C ASP A 10 13.42 20.73 26.21
N GLU A 11 12.35 21.46 25.86
CA GLU A 11 11.55 22.27 26.79
C GLU A 11 10.57 21.40 27.59
N LYS A 12 10.78 21.27 28.89
CA LYS A 12 9.93 20.49 29.79
C LYS A 12 8.47 20.94 29.80
N ASP A 13 8.23 22.24 29.71
CA ASP A 13 6.89 22.80 29.77
C ASP A 13 6.08 22.42 28.50
N ILE A 14 6.74 22.42 27.35
CA ILE A 14 6.13 21.98 26.09
C ILE A 14 5.80 20.49 26.13
N ARG A 15 6.74 19.64 26.62
CA ARG A 15 6.46 18.20 26.78
C ARG A 15 5.26 17.95 27.67
N SER A 16 5.20 18.67 28.82
CA SER A 16 4.09 18.51 29.76
C SER A 16 2.76 18.99 29.18
N LEU A 17 2.77 20.10 28.45
CA LEU A 17 1.59 20.62 27.76
C LEU A 17 1.06 19.65 26.72
N VAL A 18 1.92 19.16 25.83
CA VAL A 18 1.55 18.20 24.78
C VAL A 18 1.06 16.89 25.40
N SER A 19 1.76 16.39 26.44
CA SER A 19 1.37 15.19 27.18
C SER A 19 -0.03 15.34 27.78
N GLY A 20 -0.30 16.43 28.49
CA GLY A 20 -1.61 16.69 29.10
C GLY A 20 -2.74 16.72 28.07
N ILE A 21 -2.55 17.44 26.94
CA ILE A 21 -3.55 17.50 25.86
C ILE A 21 -3.87 16.11 25.31
N LEU A 22 -2.83 15.28 25.12
CA LEU A 22 -3.02 13.94 24.55
C LEU A 22 -3.61 12.95 25.56
N GLU A 23 -3.24 13.07 26.82
CA GLU A 23 -3.78 12.24 27.91
C GLU A 23 -5.24 12.53 28.20
N ASP A 24 -5.67 13.79 28.08
CA ASP A 24 -7.08 14.19 28.19
C ASP A 24 -7.95 13.53 27.11
N GLU A 25 -7.38 13.21 25.93
CA GLU A 25 -8.05 12.49 24.84
C GLU A 25 -7.86 10.95 24.95
N GLY A 26 -7.24 10.46 26.01
CA GLY A 26 -7.11 9.04 26.32
C GLY A 26 -5.89 8.34 25.69
N TYR A 27 -4.95 9.09 25.13
CA TYR A 27 -3.68 8.53 24.66
C TYR A 27 -2.73 8.28 25.84
N LYS A 28 -1.86 7.27 25.72
CA LYS A 28 -0.73 7.12 26.63
C LYS A 28 0.47 7.88 26.10
N THR A 29 1.17 8.60 26.97
CA THR A 29 2.33 9.37 26.57
C THR A 29 3.60 8.92 27.28
N ARG A 30 4.72 9.06 26.59
CA ARG A 30 6.08 8.99 27.13
C ARG A 30 6.84 10.21 26.67
N GLN A 31 7.86 10.60 27.42
CA GLN A 31 8.63 11.81 27.17
C GLN A 31 10.11 11.50 27.05
N ALA A 32 10.77 12.17 26.10
CA ALA A 32 12.22 12.23 25.96
C ALA A 32 12.64 13.69 25.77
N PHE A 33 13.86 14.04 26.10
CA PHE A 33 14.31 15.43 26.11
C PHE A 33 15.52 15.69 25.20
N ASP A 34 16.12 14.63 24.64
CA ASP A 34 17.26 14.69 23.73
C ASP A 34 17.24 13.49 22.75
N GLY A 35 18.18 13.48 21.82
CA GLY A 35 18.27 12.40 20.82
C GLY A 35 18.58 11.04 21.43
N LYS A 36 19.44 10.99 22.45
CA LYS A 36 19.84 9.74 23.10
C LYS A 36 18.69 9.10 23.85
N SER A 37 18.00 9.85 24.72
CA SER A 37 16.83 9.37 25.46
C SER A 37 15.70 8.96 24.52
N THR A 38 15.54 9.64 23.37
CA THR A 38 14.57 9.26 22.34
C THR A 38 14.85 7.87 21.77
N LEU A 39 16.09 7.60 21.37
CA LEU A 39 16.49 6.29 20.84
C LEU A 39 16.38 5.19 21.89
N GLU A 40 16.73 5.48 23.14
CA GLU A 40 16.56 4.56 24.26
C GLU A 40 15.08 4.20 24.48
N GLU A 41 14.18 5.19 24.49
CA GLU A 41 12.74 4.98 24.65
C GLU A 41 12.11 4.21 23.48
N ILE A 42 12.54 4.49 22.24
CA ILE A 42 12.09 3.73 21.06
C ILE A 42 12.56 2.26 21.14
N ASN A 43 13.81 2.03 21.58
CA ASN A 43 14.36 0.68 21.71
C ASN A 43 13.73 -0.12 22.86
N LYS A 44 13.33 0.52 23.96
CA LYS A 44 12.59 -0.13 25.05
C LYS A 44 11.22 -0.61 24.57
N ARG A 45 10.51 0.24 23.84
CA ARG A 45 9.20 -0.04 23.27
C ARG A 45 8.94 0.93 22.12
N GLN A 46 8.65 0.37 20.92
CA GLN A 46 8.30 1.17 19.76
C GLN A 46 6.98 1.92 20.01
N PRO A 47 6.95 3.26 19.91
CA PRO A 47 5.72 4.03 20.06
C PRO A 47 4.82 3.89 18.86
N SER A 48 3.53 4.20 19.01
CA SER A 48 2.57 4.27 17.91
C SER A 48 2.74 5.54 17.06
N LEU A 49 3.24 6.61 17.68
CA LEU A 49 3.53 7.90 17.05
C LEU A 49 4.72 8.56 17.79
N LEU A 50 5.57 9.22 17.02
CA LEU A 50 6.62 10.10 17.53
C LEU A 50 6.24 11.56 17.24
N ILE A 51 6.19 12.41 18.27
CA ILE A 51 6.09 13.86 18.17
C ILE A 51 7.47 14.40 18.49
N LEU A 52 8.11 15.10 17.55
CA LEU A 52 9.52 15.44 17.62
C LEU A 52 9.75 16.91 17.34
N ASP A 53 10.37 17.63 18.31
CA ASP A 53 10.83 18.98 18.04
C ASP A 53 12.02 18.97 17.07
N ILE A 54 12.07 19.99 16.22
CA ILE A 54 13.18 20.20 15.30
C ILE A 54 14.44 20.67 16.05
N TRP A 55 14.28 21.54 17.02
CA TRP A 55 15.37 22.15 17.76
C TRP A 55 15.51 21.47 19.13
N LEU A 56 16.37 20.49 19.22
CA LEU A 56 16.62 19.76 20.46
C LEU A 56 17.94 20.26 21.05
N GLY A 57 18.22 21.34 21.48
CA GLY A 57 19.42 21.82 22.19
C GLY A 57 20.67 20.87 22.23
N ASP A 58 20.65 19.78 21.51
CA ASP A 58 21.64 18.70 21.44
C ASP A 58 22.60 18.93 20.26
N PRO A 59 23.91 19.11 20.52
CA PRO A 59 24.87 19.32 19.41
C PRO A 59 25.03 18.13 18.46
N GLU A 60 24.73 16.92 18.92
CA GLU A 60 24.89 15.68 18.14
C GLU A 60 23.64 15.31 17.36
N TYR A 61 22.45 15.56 17.95
CA TYR A 61 21.15 15.18 17.40
C TYR A 61 20.22 16.38 17.29
N ASP A 62 20.16 17.02 16.12
CA ASP A 62 19.03 17.87 15.81
C ASP A 62 17.81 17.03 15.42
N GLY A 63 16.59 17.57 15.53
CA GLY A 63 15.38 16.81 15.24
C GLY A 63 15.30 16.27 13.82
N LEU A 64 15.91 16.94 12.82
CA LEU A 64 15.92 16.45 11.43
C LEU A 64 16.87 15.26 11.26
N LYS A 65 18.03 15.26 11.90
CA LYS A 65 18.94 14.10 11.91
C LYS A 65 18.30 12.92 12.62
N LEU A 66 17.63 13.18 13.75
CA LEU A 66 16.92 12.16 14.50
C LEU A 66 15.78 11.56 13.69
N LEU A 67 15.03 12.37 12.94
CA LEU A 67 14.03 11.92 11.98
C LEU A 67 14.64 10.94 10.97
N GLU A 68 15.79 11.27 10.35
CA GLU A 68 16.46 10.39 9.39
C GLU A 68 16.86 9.04 10.01
N ILE A 69 17.40 9.06 11.24
CA ILE A 69 17.79 7.84 11.95
C ILE A 69 16.56 6.98 12.25
N VAL A 70 15.51 7.57 12.79
CA VAL A 70 14.26 6.88 13.13
C VAL A 70 13.60 6.32 11.88
N ARG A 71 13.57 7.06 10.77
CA ARG A 71 12.98 6.58 9.50
C ARG A 71 13.75 5.42 8.88
N LYS A 72 15.07 5.35 9.06
CA LYS A 72 15.89 4.21 8.59
C LYS A 72 15.65 2.95 9.42
N SER A 73 15.58 3.08 10.74
CA SER A 73 15.40 1.94 11.65
C SER A 73 13.94 1.51 11.80
N ASN A 74 13.00 2.45 11.72
CA ASN A 74 11.54 2.25 11.91
C ASN A 74 10.73 2.89 10.77
N PRO A 75 10.74 2.31 9.55
CA PRO A 75 10.10 2.92 8.36
C PRO A 75 8.60 3.14 8.49
N THR A 76 7.92 2.37 9.34
CA THR A 76 6.46 2.42 9.54
C THR A 76 6.02 3.36 10.65
N LEU A 77 6.93 3.79 11.53
CA LEU A 77 6.62 4.69 12.63
C LEU A 77 6.27 6.09 12.08
N PRO A 78 5.06 6.61 12.29
CA PRO A 78 4.74 7.97 11.91
C PRO A 78 5.49 8.96 12.83
N VAL A 79 6.03 10.02 12.23
CA VAL A 79 6.71 11.11 12.95
C VAL A 79 6.05 12.43 12.58
N VAL A 80 5.54 13.14 13.58
CA VAL A 80 5.04 14.51 13.47
C VAL A 80 6.09 15.44 14.02
N MET A 81 6.53 16.39 13.20
CA MET A 81 7.52 17.39 13.63
C MET A 81 6.82 18.59 14.25
N ILE A 82 7.39 19.16 15.31
CA ILE A 82 6.95 20.42 15.91
C ILE A 82 8.11 21.42 15.86
N SER A 83 7.86 22.71 15.67
CA SER A 83 8.91 23.72 15.71
C SER A 83 8.39 25.10 16.08
N GLY A 84 9.14 25.84 16.90
CA GLY A 84 8.89 27.25 17.24
C GLY A 84 9.48 28.25 16.23
N HIS A 85 10.42 27.85 15.41
CA HIS A 85 11.10 28.68 14.40
C HIS A 85 11.08 28.02 13.03
N GLY A 86 9.94 27.43 12.66
CA GLY A 86 9.80 26.71 11.41
C GLY A 86 9.63 27.66 10.23
N THR A 87 10.63 27.75 9.35
CA THR A 87 10.42 28.32 8.02
C THR A 87 9.68 27.30 7.14
N ILE A 88 9.00 27.78 6.10
CA ILE A 88 8.38 26.90 5.08
C ILE A 88 9.42 25.91 4.55
N GLU A 89 10.67 26.33 4.37
CA GLU A 89 11.76 25.48 3.89
C GLU A 89 12.06 24.30 4.85
N THR A 90 12.05 24.57 6.15
CA THR A 90 12.28 23.55 7.18
C THR A 90 11.15 22.53 7.22
N ALA A 91 9.89 22.99 7.11
CA ALA A 91 8.74 22.11 7.02
C ALA A 91 8.80 21.22 5.77
N VAL A 92 9.11 21.80 4.60
CA VAL A 92 9.28 21.03 3.35
C VAL A 92 10.43 20.02 3.45
N LYS A 93 11.54 20.38 4.11
CA LYS A 93 12.66 19.47 4.33
C LYS A 93 12.24 18.30 5.23
N ALA A 94 11.53 18.55 6.33
CA ALA A 94 11.03 17.50 7.23
C ALA A 94 10.11 16.50 6.48
N ILE A 95 9.17 17.00 5.68
CA ILE A 95 8.28 16.14 4.86
C ILE A 95 9.08 15.32 3.83
N LYS A 96 10.08 15.92 3.16
CA LYS A 96 10.95 15.19 2.22
C LYS A 96 11.78 14.10 2.90
N LEU A 97 12.15 14.28 4.15
CA LEU A 97 12.86 13.29 4.98
C LEU A 97 11.92 12.21 5.53
N GLY A 98 10.61 12.32 5.28
CA GLY A 98 9.62 11.31 5.63
C GLY A 98 8.83 11.59 6.90
N ALA A 99 8.82 12.82 7.41
CA ALA A 99 7.83 13.21 8.42
C ALA A 99 6.41 13.05 7.88
N TYR A 100 5.48 12.68 8.76
CA TYR A 100 4.07 12.56 8.42
C TYR A 100 3.43 13.94 8.22
N ASP A 101 3.66 14.85 9.17
CA ASP A 101 3.20 16.23 9.12
C ASP A 101 4.13 17.13 9.96
N PHE A 102 3.86 18.42 9.90
CA PHE A 102 4.58 19.47 10.59
C PHE A 102 3.59 20.41 11.32
N ILE A 103 3.91 20.78 12.57
CA ILE A 103 3.13 21.69 13.41
C ILE A 103 4.01 22.83 13.87
N GLU A 104 3.60 24.07 13.63
CA GLU A 104 4.31 25.28 14.09
C GLU A 104 3.85 25.68 15.49
N LYS A 105 4.80 26.03 16.38
CA LYS A 105 4.54 26.63 17.69
C LYS A 105 4.36 28.15 17.53
N PRO A 106 3.37 28.79 18.19
CA PRO A 106 2.36 28.19 19.06
C PRO A 106 1.25 27.51 18.26
N PHE A 107 0.89 26.29 18.64
CA PHE A 107 -0.16 25.53 18.00
C PHE A 107 -1.47 25.52 18.78
N LYS A 108 -2.58 25.38 18.06
CA LYS A 108 -3.90 25.15 18.65
C LYS A 108 -4.06 23.68 19.02
N THR A 109 -4.72 23.41 20.16
CA THR A 109 -5.03 22.05 20.61
C THR A 109 -5.70 21.22 19.51
N ASP A 110 -6.72 21.76 18.84
CA ASP A 110 -7.44 21.08 17.76
C ASP A 110 -6.50 20.64 16.62
N ARG A 111 -5.48 21.44 16.27
CA ARG A 111 -4.52 21.09 15.22
C ARG A 111 -3.63 19.93 15.65
N LEU A 112 -3.14 19.92 16.88
CA LEU A 112 -2.34 18.84 17.44
C LEU A 112 -3.14 17.53 17.44
N LEU A 113 -4.36 17.55 17.97
CA LEU A 113 -5.23 16.38 18.04
C LEU A 113 -5.60 15.85 16.66
N LEU A 114 -5.96 16.70 15.72
CA LEU A 114 -6.30 16.31 14.36
C LEU A 114 -5.14 15.61 13.64
N VAL A 115 -3.93 16.17 13.73
CA VAL A 115 -2.73 15.60 13.09
C VAL A 115 -2.37 14.27 13.75
N THR A 116 -2.41 14.20 15.09
CA THR A 116 -2.17 12.98 15.86
C THR A 116 -3.12 11.86 15.46
N ALA A 117 -4.42 12.12 15.44
CA ALA A 117 -5.44 11.13 15.08
C ALA A 117 -5.22 10.59 13.65
N ARG A 118 -4.99 11.48 12.68
CA ARG A 118 -4.73 11.09 11.27
C ARG A 118 -3.44 10.30 11.09
N ALA A 119 -2.38 10.66 11.82
CA ALA A 119 -1.11 9.96 11.78
C ALA A 119 -1.25 8.52 12.29
N LEU A 120 -1.94 8.33 13.41
CA LEU A 120 -2.22 7.04 14.02
C LEU A 120 -3.13 6.17 13.13
N GLU A 121 -4.20 6.74 12.57
CA GLU A 121 -5.09 6.04 11.62
C GLU A 121 -4.32 5.56 10.39
N THR A 122 -3.52 6.43 9.79
CA THR A 122 -2.70 6.07 8.62
C THR A 122 -1.70 4.96 8.94
N ALA A 123 -1.07 4.99 10.12
CA ALA A 123 -0.14 3.96 10.56
C ALA A 123 -0.85 2.61 10.76
N LEU A 124 -2.03 2.62 11.39
CA LEU A 124 -2.85 1.43 11.60
C LEU A 124 -3.24 0.79 10.26
N LEU A 125 -3.77 1.57 9.33
CA LEU A 125 -4.15 1.08 7.99
C LEU A 125 -2.95 0.51 7.22
N ARG A 126 -1.77 1.14 7.32
CA ARG A 126 -0.54 0.60 6.70
C ARG A 126 -0.09 -0.71 7.34
N GLN A 127 -0.18 -0.82 8.65
CA GLN A 127 0.15 -2.03 9.38
C GLN A 127 -0.80 -3.17 9.01
N GLU A 128 -2.11 -2.93 9.01
CA GLU A 128 -3.13 -3.89 8.62
C GLU A 128 -2.92 -4.37 7.18
N ASN A 129 -2.72 -3.44 6.25
CA ASN A 129 -2.42 -3.76 4.84
C ASN A 129 -1.15 -4.64 4.71
N THR A 130 -0.12 -4.36 5.52
CA THR A 130 1.12 -5.16 5.52
C THR A 130 0.88 -6.57 6.07
N LEU A 131 0.07 -6.70 7.12
CA LEU A 131 -0.29 -8.00 7.70
C LEU A 131 -1.13 -8.83 6.72
N LEU A 132 -2.14 -8.21 6.09
CA LEU A 132 -2.96 -8.88 5.07
C LEU A 132 -2.12 -9.34 3.88
N LYS A 133 -1.20 -8.51 3.40
CA LYS A 133 -0.27 -8.89 2.33
C LYS A 133 0.60 -10.08 2.72
N LYS A 134 1.15 -10.09 3.94
CA LYS A 134 1.97 -11.22 4.42
C LYS A 134 1.18 -12.52 4.54
N GLN A 135 -0.07 -12.47 4.99
CA GLN A 135 -0.94 -13.65 5.04
C GLN A 135 -1.15 -14.24 3.64
N VAL A 136 -1.48 -13.40 2.66
CA VAL A 136 -1.63 -13.84 1.27
C VAL A 136 -0.31 -14.38 0.70
N GLU A 137 0.84 -13.78 1.04
CA GLU A 137 2.16 -14.23 0.56
C GLU A 137 2.56 -15.61 1.10
N VAL A 138 2.22 -15.95 2.35
CA VAL A 138 2.51 -17.27 2.94
C VAL A 138 1.64 -18.36 2.30
N GLU A 139 0.38 -18.05 1.99
CA GLU A 139 -0.53 -19.00 1.34
C GLU A 139 -0.20 -19.26 -0.14
N THR A 140 0.59 -18.36 -0.76
CA THR A 140 0.84 -18.38 -2.21
C THR A 140 2.28 -18.70 -2.62
N ALA A 141 3.13 -19.15 -1.71
CA ALA A 141 4.50 -19.50 -2.04
C ALA A 141 4.61 -20.85 -2.79
N LEU A 142 5.30 -20.87 -3.93
CA LEU A 142 5.60 -22.12 -4.66
C LEU A 142 6.67 -22.92 -3.92
N VAL A 143 6.23 -23.90 -3.14
CA VAL A 143 7.08 -24.77 -2.31
C VAL A 143 7.42 -26.07 -3.07
N GLY A 144 8.66 -26.53 -2.96
CA GLY A 144 9.12 -27.80 -3.50
C GLY A 144 10.52 -27.74 -4.12
N GLU A 145 11.19 -28.91 -4.13
CA GLU A 145 12.56 -29.08 -4.64
C GLU A 145 12.65 -30.08 -5.80
N SER A 146 11.53 -30.65 -6.24
CA SER A 146 11.52 -31.57 -7.38
C SER A 146 12.04 -30.88 -8.65
N GLN A 147 12.59 -31.66 -9.56
CA GLN A 147 13.10 -31.14 -10.84
C GLN A 147 12.03 -30.38 -11.62
N ALA A 148 10.77 -30.82 -11.56
CA ALA A 148 9.63 -30.16 -12.21
C ALA A 148 9.41 -28.76 -11.62
N VAL A 149 9.35 -28.63 -10.28
CA VAL A 149 9.20 -27.34 -9.59
C VAL A 149 10.36 -26.41 -9.86
N GLN A 150 11.61 -26.94 -9.84
CA GLN A 150 12.80 -26.15 -10.18
C GLN A 150 12.76 -25.61 -11.61
N LYS A 151 12.28 -26.41 -12.57
CA LYS A 151 12.10 -25.96 -13.96
C LYS A 151 11.05 -24.86 -14.06
N ILE A 152 9.95 -24.98 -13.33
CA ILE A 152 8.90 -23.93 -13.28
C ILE A 152 9.48 -22.65 -12.68
N LYS A 153 10.18 -22.70 -11.54
CA LYS A 153 10.83 -21.55 -10.90
C LYS A 153 11.76 -20.81 -11.87
N LYS A 154 12.65 -21.54 -12.56
CA LYS A 154 13.54 -20.98 -13.59
C LYS A 154 12.76 -20.36 -14.76
N THR A 155 11.63 -20.92 -15.14
CA THR A 155 10.80 -20.35 -16.20
C THR A 155 10.16 -19.06 -15.73
N ILE A 156 9.60 -19.01 -14.49
CA ILE A 156 9.03 -17.81 -13.87
C ILE A 156 10.06 -16.68 -13.85
N GLU A 157 11.29 -16.93 -13.37
CA GLU A 157 12.38 -15.94 -13.34
C GLU A 157 12.65 -15.31 -14.72
N LYS A 158 12.53 -16.09 -15.79
CA LYS A 158 12.76 -15.60 -17.16
C LYS A 158 11.61 -14.79 -17.71
N VAL A 159 10.35 -15.20 -17.44
CA VAL A 159 9.18 -14.61 -18.07
C VAL A 159 8.55 -13.49 -17.23
N ALA A 160 8.76 -13.49 -15.91
CA ALA A 160 8.16 -12.50 -15.03
C ALA A 160 8.59 -11.04 -15.35
N PRO A 161 9.87 -10.74 -15.62
CA PRO A 161 10.29 -9.38 -15.95
C PRO A 161 9.76 -8.88 -17.30
N THR A 162 9.29 -9.78 -18.17
CA THR A 162 8.77 -9.40 -19.49
C THR A 162 7.34 -8.87 -19.37
N ALA A 163 6.92 -8.05 -20.34
CA ALA A 163 5.51 -7.64 -20.47
C ALA A 163 4.65 -8.68 -21.22
N SER A 164 5.20 -9.86 -21.54
CA SER A 164 4.53 -10.90 -22.33
C SER A 164 3.29 -11.41 -21.62
N ARG A 165 2.28 -11.74 -22.42
CA ARG A 165 1.10 -12.49 -22.01
C ARG A 165 1.51 -13.95 -21.83
N ILE A 166 1.01 -14.59 -20.78
CA ILE A 166 1.39 -15.96 -20.45
C ILE A 166 0.13 -16.76 -20.19
N MET A 167 0.07 -17.94 -20.81
CA MET A 167 -0.97 -18.93 -20.54
C MET A 167 -0.35 -20.08 -19.74
N VAL A 168 -0.94 -20.38 -18.59
CA VAL A 168 -0.55 -21.50 -17.72
C VAL A 168 -1.49 -22.66 -17.98
N MET A 169 -0.97 -23.79 -18.41
CA MET A 169 -1.76 -24.97 -18.76
C MET A 169 -1.52 -26.09 -17.75
N GLY A 170 -2.58 -26.75 -17.34
CA GLY A 170 -2.48 -27.87 -16.42
C GLY A 170 -3.83 -28.34 -15.87
N PRO A 171 -3.89 -29.51 -15.24
CA PRO A 171 -5.14 -30.05 -14.70
C PRO A 171 -5.68 -29.15 -13.57
N ILE A 172 -6.97 -29.30 -13.29
CA ILE A 172 -7.62 -28.61 -12.15
C ILE A 172 -6.88 -28.96 -10.87
N GLY A 173 -6.66 -27.96 -10.00
CA GLY A 173 -5.95 -28.16 -8.73
C GLY A 173 -4.43 -28.23 -8.84
N SER A 174 -3.81 -28.09 -10.03
CA SER A 174 -2.36 -28.14 -10.22
C SER A 174 -1.59 -26.90 -9.74
N GLY A 175 -2.28 -25.88 -9.22
CA GLY A 175 -1.65 -24.64 -8.75
C GLY A 175 -1.40 -23.60 -9.82
N LYS A 176 -2.21 -23.55 -10.89
CA LYS A 176 -2.10 -22.56 -11.98
C LYS A 176 -2.14 -21.12 -11.47
N GLU A 177 -3.05 -20.81 -10.53
CA GLU A 177 -3.15 -19.49 -9.92
C GLU A 177 -1.88 -19.15 -9.11
N LEU A 178 -1.33 -20.12 -8.39
CA LEU A 178 -0.09 -19.95 -7.64
C LEU A 178 1.06 -19.52 -8.55
N ILE A 179 1.18 -20.16 -9.72
CA ILE A 179 2.18 -19.80 -10.72
C ILE A 179 1.95 -18.38 -11.24
N ALA A 180 0.69 -17.99 -11.50
CA ALA A 180 0.36 -16.64 -11.96
C ALA A 180 0.72 -15.57 -10.90
N ARG A 181 0.47 -15.84 -9.63
CA ARG A 181 0.87 -14.96 -8.51
C ARG A 181 2.40 -14.84 -8.40
N GLU A 182 3.12 -15.94 -8.52
CA GLU A 182 4.60 -15.91 -8.53
C GLU A 182 5.13 -15.12 -9.74
N ILE A 183 4.56 -15.28 -10.94
CA ILE A 183 4.93 -14.47 -12.12
C ILE A 183 4.70 -12.97 -11.85
N HIS A 184 3.58 -12.59 -11.23
CA HIS A 184 3.30 -11.21 -10.87
C HIS A 184 4.30 -10.67 -9.84
N LYS A 185 4.57 -11.44 -8.79
CA LYS A 185 5.51 -11.10 -7.69
C LYS A 185 6.92 -10.80 -8.18
N PHE A 186 7.42 -11.55 -9.18
CA PHE A 186 8.74 -11.33 -9.78
C PHE A 186 8.73 -10.38 -10.98
N SER A 187 7.61 -9.73 -11.27
CA SER A 187 7.48 -8.80 -12.39
C SER A 187 7.78 -7.35 -12.00
N ALA A 188 7.96 -6.50 -13.03
CA ALA A 188 8.04 -5.05 -12.82
C ALA A 188 6.76 -4.44 -12.20
N ARG A 189 5.65 -5.20 -12.15
CA ARG A 189 4.35 -4.79 -11.61
C ARG A 189 4.08 -5.39 -10.22
N ALA A 190 5.07 -5.93 -9.51
CA ALA A 190 4.92 -6.62 -8.22
C ALA A 190 4.21 -5.79 -7.13
N LEU A 191 4.38 -4.46 -7.15
CA LEU A 191 3.73 -3.54 -6.20
C LEU A 191 2.38 -3.00 -6.69
N LYS A 192 1.93 -3.42 -7.88
CA LYS A 192 0.69 -2.99 -8.51
C LYS A 192 -0.43 -3.99 -8.24
N PRO A 193 -1.70 -3.65 -8.50
CA PRO A 193 -2.81 -4.57 -8.29
C PRO A 193 -2.67 -5.88 -9.07
N PHE A 194 -3.10 -6.97 -8.44
CA PHE A 194 -3.25 -8.29 -9.05
C PHE A 194 -4.69 -8.76 -8.84
N TYR A 195 -5.44 -8.89 -9.91
CA TYR A 195 -6.83 -9.34 -9.88
C TYR A 195 -6.96 -10.73 -10.46
N VAL A 196 -7.71 -11.59 -9.77
CA VAL A 196 -8.08 -12.94 -10.23
C VAL A 196 -9.53 -12.90 -10.67
N VAL A 197 -9.80 -13.43 -11.85
CA VAL A 197 -11.16 -13.60 -12.39
C VAL A 197 -11.32 -15.07 -12.75
N ASN A 198 -12.22 -15.74 -12.05
CA ASN A 198 -12.59 -17.12 -12.39
C ASN A 198 -13.68 -17.06 -13.46
N CYS A 199 -13.33 -17.46 -14.67
CA CYS A 199 -14.22 -17.38 -15.83
C CYS A 199 -15.33 -18.44 -15.82
N ALA A 200 -15.21 -19.49 -15.00
CA ALA A 200 -16.20 -20.56 -14.86
C ALA A 200 -17.25 -20.30 -13.78
N SER A 201 -17.03 -19.31 -12.89
CA SER A 201 -17.82 -19.14 -11.67
C SER A 201 -19.10 -18.30 -11.82
N LEU A 202 -19.23 -17.54 -12.89
CA LEU A 202 -20.32 -16.58 -13.12
C LEU A 202 -21.01 -16.84 -14.46
N ASP A 203 -22.28 -16.44 -14.54
CA ASP A 203 -22.95 -16.38 -15.85
C ASP A 203 -22.32 -15.30 -16.74
N ALA A 204 -22.50 -15.42 -18.07
CA ALA A 204 -21.82 -14.60 -19.04
C ALA A 204 -22.11 -13.09 -18.90
N GLU A 205 -23.36 -12.72 -18.54
CA GLU A 205 -23.75 -11.31 -18.42
C GLU A 205 -23.11 -10.67 -17.17
N THR A 206 -23.12 -11.38 -16.05
CA THR A 206 -22.49 -10.93 -14.80
C THR A 206 -20.98 -10.83 -14.98
N LEU A 207 -20.35 -11.82 -15.60
CA LEU A 207 -18.91 -11.83 -15.84
C LEU A 207 -18.49 -10.69 -16.78
N GLU A 208 -19.28 -10.41 -17.81
CA GLU A 208 -19.03 -9.32 -18.73
C GLU A 208 -19.11 -7.96 -18.01
N ALA A 209 -20.15 -7.77 -17.17
CA ALA A 209 -20.33 -6.58 -16.38
C ALA A 209 -19.21 -6.38 -15.32
N GLU A 210 -18.72 -7.45 -14.72
CA GLU A 210 -17.58 -7.40 -13.81
C GLU A 210 -16.27 -7.05 -14.52
N LEU A 211 -15.99 -7.67 -15.66
CA LEU A 211 -14.76 -7.43 -16.41
C LEU A 211 -14.69 -6.03 -16.99
N PHE A 212 -15.73 -5.62 -17.73
CA PHE A 212 -15.73 -4.39 -18.51
C PHE A 212 -16.45 -3.22 -17.84
N GLY A 213 -17.20 -3.48 -16.74
CA GLY A 213 -18.03 -2.47 -16.09
C GLY A 213 -19.29 -2.15 -16.91
N ILE A 214 -20.14 -1.31 -16.33
CA ILE A 214 -21.41 -0.88 -16.92
C ILE A 214 -21.41 0.63 -17.09
N GLU A 215 -21.79 1.13 -18.26
CA GLU A 215 -22.04 2.55 -18.45
C GLU A 215 -23.47 2.86 -18.01
N GLY A 216 -23.61 3.52 -16.86
CA GLY A 216 -24.90 3.90 -16.34
C GLY A 216 -25.54 5.07 -17.09
N LYS A 217 -26.84 5.25 -16.94
CA LYS A 217 -27.56 6.42 -17.46
C LYS A 217 -27.14 7.72 -16.77
N THR A 218 -26.71 7.61 -15.52
CA THR A 218 -26.15 8.70 -14.71
C THR A 218 -24.76 8.32 -14.22
N PRO A 219 -23.91 9.29 -13.84
CA PRO A 219 -22.60 9.01 -13.25
C PRO A 219 -22.65 8.10 -12.01
N GLN A 220 -23.77 8.13 -11.27
CA GLN A 220 -23.97 7.32 -10.06
C GLN A 220 -24.31 5.85 -10.37
N ASP A 221 -24.91 5.58 -11.53
CA ASP A 221 -25.26 4.22 -11.98
C ASP A 221 -24.09 3.49 -12.65
N ARG A 222 -23.00 4.20 -12.89
CA ARG A 222 -21.82 3.66 -13.55
C ARG A 222 -21.08 2.70 -12.63
N LYS A 223 -20.77 1.49 -13.14
CA LYS A 223 -19.93 0.52 -12.46
C LYS A 223 -18.60 0.41 -13.17
N VAL A 224 -17.53 0.58 -12.44
CA VAL A 224 -16.14 0.41 -12.94
C VAL A 224 -15.84 -1.08 -12.97
N GLY A 225 -15.29 -1.57 -14.08
CA GLY A 225 -14.93 -2.98 -14.24
C GLY A 225 -13.54 -3.33 -13.70
N ILE A 226 -13.29 -4.63 -13.52
CA ILE A 226 -12.01 -5.15 -13.03
C ILE A 226 -10.84 -4.71 -13.93
N LEU A 227 -11.04 -4.63 -15.26
CA LEU A 227 -10.00 -4.17 -16.19
C LEU A 227 -9.55 -2.72 -15.91
N GLU A 228 -10.45 -1.85 -15.47
CA GLU A 228 -10.09 -0.49 -15.04
C GLU A 228 -9.37 -0.49 -13.70
N HIS A 229 -9.84 -1.28 -12.74
CA HIS A 229 -9.19 -1.42 -11.43
C HIS A 229 -7.78 -2.03 -11.55
N ALA A 230 -7.56 -2.89 -12.53
CA ALA A 230 -6.27 -3.51 -12.83
C ALA A 230 -5.30 -2.59 -13.57
N HIS A 231 -5.67 -1.34 -13.86
CA HIS A 231 -4.82 -0.40 -14.60
C HIS A 231 -3.42 -0.26 -13.96
N GLY A 232 -2.37 -0.39 -14.73
CA GLY A 232 -0.98 -0.43 -14.28
C GLY A 232 -0.55 -1.76 -13.65
N GLY A 233 -1.49 -2.69 -13.42
CA GLY A 233 -1.30 -3.97 -12.73
C GLY A 233 -1.36 -5.20 -13.64
N THR A 234 -1.84 -6.29 -13.07
CA THR A 234 -1.98 -7.60 -13.75
C THR A 234 -3.36 -8.17 -13.47
N ILE A 235 -3.97 -8.75 -14.49
CA ILE A 235 -5.18 -9.57 -14.38
C ILE A 235 -4.84 -11.02 -14.69
N TYR A 236 -5.35 -11.95 -13.92
CA TYR A 236 -5.28 -13.37 -14.15
C TYR A 236 -6.67 -13.90 -14.43
N LEU A 237 -6.86 -14.46 -15.61
CA LEU A 237 -8.11 -15.07 -16.10
C LEU A 237 -7.98 -16.59 -15.93
N ASP A 238 -8.64 -17.12 -14.91
CA ASP A 238 -8.63 -18.56 -14.64
C ASP A 238 -9.69 -19.25 -15.47
N GLU A 239 -9.34 -20.39 -16.10
CA GLU A 239 -10.16 -21.19 -17.00
C GLU A 239 -10.75 -20.33 -18.15
N VAL A 240 -9.87 -19.68 -18.92
CA VAL A 240 -10.26 -18.75 -20.01
C VAL A 240 -11.04 -19.43 -21.14
N THR A 241 -10.96 -20.74 -21.23
CA THR A 241 -11.73 -21.58 -22.19
C THR A 241 -13.22 -21.61 -21.91
N ASP A 242 -13.66 -21.28 -20.70
CA ASP A 242 -15.07 -21.26 -20.32
C ASP A 242 -15.78 -19.95 -20.69
N LEU A 243 -15.01 -18.97 -21.20
CA LEU A 243 -15.56 -17.72 -21.69
C LEU A 243 -16.38 -17.92 -22.96
N THR A 244 -17.50 -17.18 -23.07
CA THR A 244 -18.26 -17.15 -24.33
C THR A 244 -17.45 -16.48 -25.45
N PRO A 245 -17.71 -16.82 -26.74
CA PRO A 245 -17.02 -16.21 -27.86
C PRO A 245 -17.11 -14.67 -27.90
N GLU A 246 -18.23 -14.11 -27.41
CA GLU A 246 -18.45 -12.68 -27.34
C GLU A 246 -17.47 -12.00 -26.37
N ILE A 247 -17.31 -12.57 -25.16
CA ILE A 247 -16.38 -12.07 -24.14
C ILE A 247 -14.93 -12.26 -24.62
N GLN A 248 -14.62 -13.41 -25.21
CA GLN A 248 -13.29 -13.66 -25.81
C GLN A 248 -12.94 -12.60 -26.85
N SER A 249 -13.90 -12.27 -27.76
CA SER A 249 -13.70 -11.23 -28.77
C SER A 249 -13.43 -9.85 -28.17
N LYS A 250 -14.14 -9.47 -27.09
CA LYS A 250 -13.92 -8.21 -26.38
C LYS A 250 -12.55 -8.19 -25.68
N LEU A 251 -12.15 -9.29 -25.06
CA LEU A 251 -10.83 -9.44 -24.46
C LEU A 251 -9.70 -9.34 -25.48
N MET A 252 -9.89 -9.83 -26.70
CA MET A 252 -8.90 -9.69 -27.78
C MET A 252 -8.61 -8.21 -28.08
N ASN A 253 -9.60 -7.33 -28.04
CA ASN A 253 -9.39 -5.88 -28.20
C ASN A 253 -8.54 -5.32 -27.05
N VAL A 254 -8.82 -5.73 -25.81
CA VAL A 254 -7.98 -5.34 -24.66
C VAL A 254 -6.55 -5.82 -24.84
N LEU A 255 -6.37 -7.06 -25.28
CA LEU A 255 -5.04 -7.64 -25.50
C LEU A 255 -4.27 -6.93 -26.61
N GLN A 256 -4.92 -6.48 -27.67
CA GLN A 256 -4.28 -5.88 -28.84
C GLN A 256 -4.07 -4.37 -28.68
N ALA A 257 -5.14 -3.67 -28.30
CA ALA A 257 -5.19 -2.21 -28.31
C ALA A 257 -5.15 -1.57 -26.91
N GLN A 258 -5.20 -2.37 -25.86
CA GLN A 258 -5.31 -1.88 -24.47
C GLN A 258 -6.53 -0.94 -24.28
N THR A 259 -7.61 -1.22 -25.01
CA THR A 259 -8.86 -0.45 -24.96
C THR A 259 -10.06 -1.37 -25.01
N PHE A 260 -11.15 -0.93 -24.38
CA PHE A 260 -12.45 -1.60 -24.44
C PHE A 260 -13.59 -0.58 -24.27
N LYS A 261 -14.82 -1.04 -24.39
CA LYS A 261 -16.02 -0.25 -24.06
C LYS A 261 -16.77 -0.93 -22.93
N ARG A 262 -17.31 -0.15 -21.99
CA ARG A 262 -18.19 -0.69 -20.94
C ARG A 262 -19.46 -1.25 -21.54
N VAL A 263 -20.09 -2.15 -20.82
CA VAL A 263 -21.41 -2.70 -21.22
C VAL A 263 -22.41 -1.55 -21.33
N GLY A 264 -23.10 -1.43 -22.44
CA GLY A 264 -24.04 -0.35 -22.76
C GLY A 264 -23.37 0.98 -23.12
N GLY A 265 -22.03 1.08 -23.11
CA GLY A 265 -21.29 2.30 -23.41
C GLY A 265 -20.76 2.35 -24.84
N THR A 266 -20.50 3.56 -25.32
CA THR A 266 -19.88 3.83 -26.64
C THR A 266 -18.47 4.37 -26.53
N GLN A 267 -18.12 4.96 -25.39
CA GLN A 267 -16.82 5.57 -25.16
C GLN A 267 -15.73 4.53 -24.91
N PRO A 268 -14.57 4.64 -25.59
CA PRO A 268 -13.44 3.75 -25.32
C PRO A 268 -12.80 4.07 -23.99
N VAL A 269 -12.47 3.04 -23.24
CA VAL A 269 -11.69 3.10 -21.98
C VAL A 269 -10.31 2.57 -22.27
N GLN A 270 -9.29 3.36 -21.99
CA GLN A 270 -7.89 2.98 -22.16
C GLN A 270 -7.34 2.42 -20.86
N VAL A 271 -6.67 1.28 -20.92
CA VAL A 271 -6.03 0.62 -19.78
C VAL A 271 -4.62 0.16 -20.16
N ASP A 272 -3.76 0.01 -19.17
CA ASP A 272 -2.48 -0.68 -19.30
C ASP A 272 -2.51 -1.88 -18.35
N VAL A 273 -2.84 -3.06 -18.85
CA VAL A 273 -2.99 -4.27 -18.03
C VAL A 273 -2.18 -5.41 -18.62
N ARG A 274 -1.36 -6.05 -17.77
CA ARG A 274 -0.74 -7.33 -18.12
C ARG A 274 -1.76 -8.45 -17.93
N VAL A 275 -1.94 -9.29 -18.92
CA VAL A 275 -2.89 -10.42 -18.84
C VAL A 275 -2.12 -11.73 -18.73
N LEU A 276 -2.45 -12.49 -17.68
CA LEU A 276 -2.10 -13.88 -17.49
C LEU A 276 -3.38 -14.71 -17.60
N SER A 277 -3.32 -15.91 -18.11
CA SER A 277 -4.49 -16.79 -18.24
C SER A 277 -4.16 -18.23 -17.93
N SER A 278 -5.18 -19.03 -17.65
CA SER A 278 -5.07 -20.49 -17.51
C SER A 278 -6.15 -21.24 -18.28
N SER A 279 -5.86 -22.52 -18.48
CA SER A 279 -6.78 -23.50 -19.03
C SER A 279 -6.46 -24.89 -18.48
#